data_bc8005c6afcf8d51244351728d20476d
#
_entry.id   bc8005c6afcf8d51244351728d20476d
#
_cell.length_a   1.000
_cell.length_b   1.000
_cell.length_c   1.000
_cell.angle_alpha   90.00
_cell.angle_beta   90.00
_cell.angle_gamma   90.00
#
_symmetry.space_group_name_H-M   'P 1'
#
loop_
_entity.id
_entity.type
_entity.pdbx_description
1 polymer ?
#
loop_
_entity_poly.entity_id
_entity_poly.type
_entity_poly.pdbx_seq_one_letter_code
_entity_poly.pdbx_strand_id
1 'polypeptide(L)'
;VARCKTLIREEIFSLPPDGIIILHPGICPEYRNAHGCFWALANNEPDKVGMTLLRIDAGIDTGPIYGYFSYPFDVLRDTPAVIHSRVVYDNLDAIRDKIIEIHAGTAEAINTGDRRSGLWGQPWLSKYLEIRRRAKRK
;
A
#
# COMPACT_ATOMS: atom_id res chain seq x y z
N VAL A 1 -9.74 -10.85 3.12
CA VAL A 1 -9.01 -9.56 3.21
C VAL A 1 -8.84 -9.20 4.67
N ALA A 2 -7.64 -8.82 5.06
CA ALA A 2 -7.35 -8.46 6.44
C ALA A 2 -6.67 -7.08 6.51
N ARG A 3 -6.83 -6.44 7.67
CA ARG A 3 -6.04 -5.28 8.09
C ARG A 3 -5.58 -5.53 9.52
N CYS A 4 -4.30 -5.70 9.73
CA CYS A 4 -3.78 -5.86 11.07
C CYS A 4 -2.50 -5.05 11.29
N LYS A 5 -2.18 -4.81 12.57
CA LYS A 5 -1.00 -4.05 12.99
C LYS A 5 0.15 -4.95 13.46
N THR A 6 -0.10 -6.24 13.52
CA THR A 6 0.85 -7.25 13.97
C THR A 6 1.16 -8.21 12.83
N LEU A 7 2.36 -8.77 12.84
CA LEU A 7 2.74 -9.79 11.89
C LEU A 7 1.86 -11.04 12.09
N ILE A 8 1.23 -11.48 11.00
CA ILE A 8 0.46 -12.73 10.99
C ILE A 8 1.44 -13.86 10.70
N ARG A 9 1.49 -14.84 11.60
CA ARG A 9 2.39 -15.99 11.45
C ARG A 9 1.90 -16.98 10.40
N GLU A 10 2.80 -17.80 9.91
CA GLU A 10 2.53 -18.78 8.85
C GLU A 10 1.41 -19.75 9.22
N GLU A 11 1.34 -20.19 10.48
CA GLU A 11 0.29 -21.09 10.97
C GLU A 11 -1.12 -20.50 10.79
N ILE A 12 -1.22 -19.18 10.65
CA ILE A 12 -2.51 -18.48 10.49
C ILE A 12 -2.74 -18.15 9.01
N PHE A 13 -1.74 -17.56 8.31
CA PHE A 13 -1.98 -17.10 6.93
C PHE A 13 -2.05 -18.26 5.92
N SER A 14 -1.58 -19.44 6.29
CA SER A 14 -1.69 -20.66 5.47
C SER A 14 -3.03 -21.39 5.61
N LEU A 15 -3.86 -21.04 6.61
CA LEU A 15 -5.14 -21.70 6.81
C LEU A 15 -6.16 -21.48 5.68
N PRO A 16 -6.36 -20.26 5.16
CA PRO A 16 -7.27 -20.08 4.03
C PRO A 16 -6.65 -20.64 2.74
N PRO A 17 -7.44 -21.32 1.88
CA PRO A 17 -6.92 -21.92 0.63
C PRO A 17 -6.28 -20.91 -0.30
N ASP A 18 -6.77 -19.66 -0.33
CA ASP A 18 -6.23 -18.57 -1.16
C ASP A 18 -5.14 -17.77 -0.44
N GLY A 19 -4.80 -18.14 0.80
CA GLY A 19 -3.99 -17.32 1.68
C GLY A 19 -4.74 -16.09 2.19
N ILE A 20 -4.01 -15.14 2.80
CA ILE A 20 -4.57 -13.88 3.27
C ILE A 20 -4.16 -12.75 2.33
N ILE A 21 -5.15 -12.07 1.80
CA ILE A 21 -4.96 -10.89 0.94
C ILE A 21 -5.08 -9.64 1.80
N ILE A 22 -4.15 -8.72 1.64
CA ILE A 22 -4.17 -7.41 2.31
C ILE A 22 -4.15 -6.27 1.30
N LEU A 23 -4.72 -5.15 1.72
CA LEU A 23 -4.62 -3.88 1.03
C LEU A 23 -3.70 -2.97 1.85
N HIS A 24 -2.45 -2.89 1.45
CA HIS A 24 -1.39 -2.15 2.15
C HIS A 24 -1.35 -0.69 1.71
N PRO A 25 -1.34 0.30 2.65
CA PRO A 25 -1.28 1.72 2.32
C PRO A 25 0.14 2.19 1.97
N GLY A 26 0.58 1.87 0.78
CA GLY A 26 1.89 2.19 0.20
C GLY A 26 2.11 1.39 -1.07
N ILE A 27 2.91 1.89 -1.98
CA ILE A 27 3.30 1.17 -3.19
C ILE A 27 4.51 0.28 -2.89
N CYS A 28 4.29 -1.04 -2.89
CA CYS A 28 5.35 -2.03 -2.69
C CYS A 28 6.08 -2.35 -4.01
N PRO A 29 7.37 -2.63 -3.95
CA PRO A 29 8.22 -2.87 -2.78
C PRO A 29 8.82 -1.60 -2.13
N GLU A 30 8.66 -0.42 -2.71
CA GLU A 30 9.34 0.79 -2.26
C GLU A 30 8.89 1.26 -0.88
N TYR A 31 7.60 1.09 -0.55
CA TYR A 31 6.99 1.66 0.65
C TYR A 31 6.27 0.60 1.48
N ARG A 32 7.04 -0.37 2.01
CA ARG A 32 6.57 -1.46 2.88
C ARG A 32 6.45 -1.02 4.33
N ASN A 33 5.69 -1.76 5.13
CA ASN A 33 5.46 -1.63 6.56
C ASN A 33 4.52 -0.46 6.90
N ALA A 34 4.99 0.68 7.36
CA ALA A 34 4.13 1.72 7.92
C ALA A 34 4.22 3.05 7.14
N HIS A 35 3.06 3.72 7.03
CA HIS A 35 2.95 5.07 6.49
C HIS A 35 3.50 5.26 5.06
N GLY A 36 3.32 4.26 4.18
CA GLY A 36 3.87 4.27 2.82
C GLY A 36 3.52 5.53 2.03
N CYS A 37 2.24 5.94 1.99
CA CYS A 37 1.83 7.16 1.30
C CYS A 37 2.50 8.43 1.88
N PHE A 38 2.66 8.49 3.21
CA PHE A 38 3.38 9.59 3.85
C PHE A 38 4.84 9.65 3.38
N TRP A 39 5.54 8.51 3.40
CA TRP A 39 6.94 8.45 3.02
C TRP A 39 7.15 8.71 1.53
N ALA A 40 6.24 8.29 0.67
CA ALA A 40 6.26 8.65 -0.75
C ALA A 40 6.21 10.17 -0.94
N LEU A 41 5.32 10.87 -0.24
CA LEU A 41 5.26 12.33 -0.25
C LEU A 41 6.52 12.99 0.35
N ALA A 42 7.06 12.44 1.46
CA ALA A 42 8.28 12.93 2.09
C ALA A 42 9.48 12.84 1.15
N ASN A 43 9.56 11.78 0.36
CA ASN A 43 10.61 11.53 -0.61
C ASN A 43 10.37 12.23 -1.96
N ASN A 44 9.30 13.02 -2.08
CA ASN A 44 8.91 13.72 -3.32
C ASN A 44 8.64 12.75 -4.50
N GLU A 45 8.03 11.60 -4.19
CA GLU A 45 7.58 10.58 -5.13
C GLU A 45 6.03 10.48 -5.11
N PRO A 46 5.28 11.52 -5.55
CA PRO A 46 3.81 11.54 -5.49
C PRO A 46 3.18 10.45 -6.37
N ASP A 47 3.84 10.02 -7.42
CA ASP A 47 3.46 8.90 -8.28
C ASP A 47 3.43 7.55 -7.54
N LYS A 48 4.06 7.47 -6.38
CA LYS A 48 4.05 6.29 -5.49
C LYS A 48 3.14 6.43 -4.29
N VAL A 49 2.19 7.34 -4.35
CA VAL A 49 1.11 7.46 -3.36
C VAL A 49 -0.06 6.60 -3.80
N GLY A 50 -0.37 5.58 -3.00
CA GLY A 50 -1.43 4.65 -3.33
C GLY A 50 -1.45 3.45 -2.40
N MET A 51 -2.14 2.40 -2.81
CA MET A 51 -2.25 1.15 -2.07
C MET A 51 -1.85 -0.04 -2.94
N THR A 52 -1.33 -1.06 -2.30
CA THR A 52 -0.93 -2.32 -2.93
C THR A 52 -1.84 -3.45 -2.44
N LEU A 53 -2.44 -4.17 -3.36
CA LEU A 53 -3.13 -5.44 -3.08
C LEU A 53 -2.12 -6.56 -3.22
N LEU A 54 -1.84 -7.26 -2.12
CA LEU A 54 -0.87 -8.35 -2.09
C LEU A 54 -1.33 -9.50 -1.20
N ARG A 55 -0.76 -10.69 -1.43
CA ARG A 55 -0.91 -11.84 -0.53
C ARG A 55 0.16 -11.78 0.55
N ILE A 56 -0.19 -12.15 1.78
CA ILE A 56 0.78 -12.24 2.89
C ILE A 56 1.73 -13.43 2.64
N ASP A 57 3.00 -13.22 2.96
CA ASP A 57 4.03 -14.24 3.11
C ASP A 57 4.74 -14.10 4.47
N ALA A 58 5.87 -14.75 4.65
CA ALA A 58 6.65 -14.70 5.89
C ALA A 58 7.34 -13.34 6.15
N GLY A 59 7.39 -12.46 5.15
CA GLY A 59 8.00 -11.14 5.27
C GLY A 59 6.99 -10.03 5.60
N ILE A 60 7.48 -8.81 5.63
CA ILE A 60 6.64 -7.61 5.83
C ILE A 60 6.34 -7.01 4.45
N ASP A 61 5.10 -7.19 3.97
CA ASP A 61 4.61 -6.71 2.69
C ASP A 61 5.52 -7.11 1.50
N THR A 62 5.99 -8.36 1.51
CA THR A 62 6.91 -8.92 0.52
C THR A 62 6.26 -9.95 -0.40
N GLY A 63 5.04 -10.37 -0.12
CA GLY A 63 4.36 -11.39 -0.89
C GLY A 63 3.93 -10.95 -2.30
N PRO A 64 3.35 -11.87 -3.07
CA PRO A 64 2.92 -11.59 -4.44
C PRO A 64 1.96 -10.41 -4.51
N ILE A 65 2.24 -9.47 -5.42
CA ILE A 65 1.47 -8.25 -5.65
C ILE A 65 0.52 -8.48 -6.83
N TYR A 66 -0.76 -8.12 -6.67
CA TYR A 66 -1.79 -8.31 -7.69
C TYR A 66 -2.37 -7.01 -8.24
N GLY A 67 -2.12 -5.87 -7.58
CA GLY A 67 -2.61 -4.59 -8.08
C GLY A 67 -2.10 -3.40 -7.29
N TYR A 68 -2.06 -2.26 -7.97
CA TYR A 68 -1.81 -0.95 -7.38
C TYR A 68 -3.01 -0.05 -7.63
N PHE A 69 -3.42 0.70 -6.60
CA PHE A 69 -4.58 1.58 -6.64
C PHE A 69 -4.20 2.96 -6.13
N SER A 70 -4.65 3.99 -6.82
CA SER A 70 -4.44 5.39 -6.44
C SER A 70 -5.65 6.23 -6.83
N TYR A 71 -5.62 7.53 -6.54
CA TYR A 71 -6.59 8.51 -7.03
C TYR A 71 -5.88 9.86 -7.19
N PRO A 72 -6.42 10.79 -7.98
CA PRO A 72 -5.90 12.16 -8.05
C PRO A 72 -6.09 12.86 -6.70
N PHE A 73 -5.02 13.10 -5.95
CA PHE A 73 -5.05 13.72 -4.64
C PHE A 73 -4.38 15.10 -4.64
N ASP A 74 -4.79 15.95 -3.69
CA ASP A 74 -4.19 17.25 -3.44
C ASP A 74 -3.45 17.22 -2.10
N VAL A 75 -2.12 17.36 -2.13
CA VAL A 75 -1.24 17.31 -0.94
C VAL A 75 -1.59 18.37 0.12
N LEU A 76 -2.21 19.50 -0.29
CA LEU A 76 -2.62 20.57 0.64
C LEU A 76 -3.95 20.27 1.32
N ARG A 77 -4.83 19.53 0.67
CA ARG A 77 -6.19 19.23 1.13
C ARG A 77 -6.31 17.85 1.73
N ASP A 78 -5.66 16.86 1.10
CA ASP A 78 -5.78 15.47 1.47
C ASP A 78 -4.69 15.08 2.47
N THR A 79 -5.09 14.73 3.69
CA THR A 79 -4.17 14.13 4.65
C THR A 79 -3.86 12.68 4.27
N PRO A 80 -2.75 12.08 4.72
CA PRO A 80 -2.46 10.66 4.47
C PRO A 80 -3.62 9.72 4.88
N ALA A 81 -4.35 10.04 5.95
CA ALA A 81 -5.51 9.26 6.37
C ALA A 81 -6.67 9.36 5.38
N VAL A 82 -6.93 10.55 4.84
CA VAL A 82 -7.95 10.78 3.79
C VAL A 82 -7.54 10.05 2.52
N ILE A 83 -6.27 10.13 2.13
CA ILE A 83 -5.73 9.41 0.96
C ILE A 83 -6.03 7.92 1.05
N HIS A 84 -5.74 7.27 2.20
CA HIS A 84 -6.00 5.84 2.39
C HIS A 84 -7.47 5.48 2.18
N SER A 85 -8.39 6.27 2.73
CA SER A 85 -9.82 6.01 2.61
C SER A 85 -10.33 6.25 1.19
N ARG A 86 -9.88 7.34 0.55
CA ARG A 86 -10.28 7.71 -0.80
C ARG A 86 -9.78 6.72 -1.85
N VAL A 87 -8.53 6.25 -1.73
CA VAL A 87 -8.01 5.22 -2.64
C VAL A 87 -8.90 3.98 -2.63
N VAL A 88 -9.32 3.51 -1.45
CA VAL A 88 -10.21 2.35 -1.35
C VAL A 88 -11.58 2.66 -1.96
N TYR A 89 -12.19 3.78 -1.56
CA TYR A 89 -13.52 4.14 -1.99
C TYR A 89 -13.61 4.34 -3.52
N ASP A 90 -12.65 5.04 -4.10
CA ASP A 90 -12.65 5.36 -5.54
C ASP A 90 -12.28 4.13 -6.41
N ASN A 91 -11.76 3.04 -5.81
CA ASN A 91 -11.34 1.83 -6.52
C ASN A 91 -12.06 0.55 -6.05
N LEU A 92 -13.19 0.66 -5.35
CA LEU A 92 -13.91 -0.50 -4.77
C LEU A 92 -14.18 -1.61 -5.80
N ASP A 93 -14.68 -1.25 -6.98
CA ASP A 93 -14.99 -2.23 -8.01
C ASP A 93 -13.74 -2.92 -8.55
N ALA A 94 -12.69 -2.16 -8.83
CA ALA A 94 -11.42 -2.71 -9.32
C ALA A 94 -10.75 -3.63 -8.27
N ILE A 95 -10.81 -3.27 -6.99
CA ILE A 95 -10.31 -4.09 -5.89
C ILE A 95 -11.11 -5.38 -5.78
N ARG A 96 -12.47 -5.29 -5.82
CA ARG A 96 -13.36 -6.46 -5.79
C ARG A 96 -13.04 -7.40 -6.94
N ASP A 97 -12.96 -6.88 -8.16
CA ASP A 97 -12.73 -7.69 -9.36
C ASP A 97 -11.37 -8.41 -9.27
N LYS A 98 -10.35 -7.71 -8.79
CA LYS A 98 -9.04 -8.32 -8.58
C LYS A 98 -9.04 -9.42 -7.51
N ILE A 99 -9.81 -9.26 -6.43
CA ILE A 99 -9.99 -10.31 -5.41
C ILE A 99 -10.70 -11.54 -6.01
N ILE A 100 -11.70 -11.33 -6.87
CA ILE A 100 -12.38 -12.43 -7.59
C ILE A 100 -11.40 -13.17 -8.50
N GLU A 101 -10.55 -12.46 -9.25
CA GLU A 101 -9.52 -13.07 -10.09
C GLU A 101 -8.52 -13.90 -9.26
N ILE A 102 -8.11 -13.41 -8.09
CA ILE A 102 -7.22 -14.15 -7.18
C ILE A 102 -7.90 -15.45 -6.71
N HIS A 103 -9.15 -15.37 -6.30
CA HIS A 103 -9.92 -16.54 -5.87
C HIS A 103 -10.12 -17.55 -7.01
N ALA A 104 -10.37 -17.07 -8.22
CA ALA A 104 -10.50 -17.92 -9.41
C ALA A 104 -9.17 -18.50 -9.91
N GLY A 105 -8.04 -18.08 -9.33
CA GLY A 105 -6.71 -18.53 -9.77
C GLY A 105 -6.26 -17.96 -11.11
N THR A 106 -6.91 -16.90 -11.60
CA THR A 106 -6.61 -16.26 -12.90
C THR A 106 -5.76 -15.00 -12.75
N ALA A 107 -5.57 -14.50 -11.53
CA ALA A 107 -4.75 -13.31 -11.28
C ALA A 107 -3.25 -13.64 -11.42
N GLU A 108 -2.55 -12.85 -12.20
CA GLU A 108 -1.09 -12.91 -12.32
C GLU A 108 -0.44 -11.94 -11.35
N ALA A 109 0.63 -12.37 -10.68
CA ALA A 109 1.42 -11.51 -9.82
C ALA A 109 2.26 -10.54 -10.65
N ILE A 110 2.29 -9.28 -10.22
CA ILE A 110 3.08 -8.23 -10.85
C ILE A 110 4.57 -8.49 -10.58
N ASN A 111 5.37 -8.58 -11.63
CA ASN A 111 6.81 -8.67 -11.51
C ASN A 111 7.37 -7.28 -11.16
N THR A 112 7.98 -7.16 -10.00
CA THR A 112 8.60 -5.91 -9.55
C THR A 112 10.04 -5.74 -10.01
N GLY A 113 10.66 -6.80 -10.55
CA GLY A 113 12.03 -6.77 -11.06
C GLY A 113 13.03 -6.25 -10.02
N ASP A 114 13.91 -5.36 -10.46
CA ASP A 114 14.96 -4.75 -9.63
C ASP A 114 14.49 -3.45 -8.93
N ARG A 115 13.19 -3.26 -8.77
CA ARG A 115 12.65 -2.09 -8.08
C ARG A 115 13.19 -2.00 -6.65
N ARG A 116 13.55 -0.78 -6.23
CA ARG A 116 14.04 -0.51 -4.89
C ARG A 116 13.02 -0.99 -3.84
N SER A 117 13.49 -1.72 -2.83
CA SER A 117 12.68 -2.13 -1.71
C SER A 117 13.00 -1.30 -0.47
N GLY A 118 11.98 -0.74 0.18
CA GLY A 118 12.15 0.10 1.37
C GLY A 118 11.21 -0.31 2.50
N LEU A 119 11.77 -0.43 3.71
CA LEU A 119 11.03 -0.69 4.95
C LEU A 119 10.95 0.61 5.77
N TRP A 120 9.74 1.09 6.03
CA TRP A 120 9.51 2.39 6.66
C TRP A 120 8.83 2.24 8.02
N GLY A 121 9.08 3.20 8.90
CA GLY A 121 8.52 3.22 10.25
C GLY A 121 7.65 4.46 10.52
N GLN A 122 7.37 4.71 11.80
CA GLN A 122 6.61 5.88 12.24
C GLN A 122 7.37 7.18 11.92
N PRO A 123 6.78 8.12 11.18
CA PRO A 123 7.43 9.40 10.88
C PRO A 123 7.42 10.34 12.08
N TRP A 124 8.45 11.19 12.17
CA TRP A 124 8.53 12.26 13.15
C TRP A 124 7.67 13.46 12.73
N LEU A 125 7.18 14.23 13.69
CA LEU A 125 6.37 15.43 13.45
C LEU A 125 7.07 16.44 12.52
N SER A 126 8.38 16.59 12.62
CA SER A 126 9.17 17.44 11.74
C SER A 126 9.01 17.12 10.26
N LYS A 127 8.86 15.82 9.91
CA LYS A 127 8.63 15.40 8.53
C LYS A 127 7.26 15.79 7.98
N TYR A 128 6.22 15.78 8.82
CA TYR A 128 4.89 16.29 8.44
C TYR A 128 4.94 17.79 8.11
N LEU A 129 5.65 18.56 8.93
CA LEU A 129 5.80 20.01 8.71
C LEU A 129 6.62 20.31 7.45
N GLU A 130 7.64 19.51 7.16
CA GLU A 130 8.46 19.63 5.95
C GLU A 130 7.62 19.43 4.66
N ILE A 131 6.80 18.37 4.59
CA ILE A 131 5.93 18.11 3.44
C ILE A 131 4.99 19.27 3.20
N ARG A 132 4.31 19.75 4.25
CA ARG A 132 3.36 20.87 4.12
C ARG A 132 4.03 22.18 3.68
N ARG A 133 5.25 22.46 4.17
CA ARG A 133 6.02 23.63 3.72
C ARG A 133 6.41 23.51 2.25
N ARG A 134 6.83 22.33 1.82
CA ARG A 134 7.19 22.07 0.41
C ARG A 134 5.99 22.21 -0.52
N ALA A 135 4.83 21.66 -0.14
CA ALA A 135 3.62 21.74 -0.94
C ALA A 135 3.11 23.18 -1.12
N LYS A 136 3.30 24.06 -0.13
CA LYS A 136 2.93 25.48 -0.20
C LYS A 136 3.87 26.33 -1.08
N ARG A 137 5.04 25.81 -1.44
CA ARG A 137 6.04 26.54 -2.26
C ARG A 137 5.92 26.23 -3.76
N LYS A 138 5.10 25.25 -4.12
CA LYS A 138 4.72 24.91 -5.51
C LYS A 138 3.43 25.63 -5.88
#